data_ecccec63419037a555db48fe4b2c9007
#
_entry.id   ecccec63419037a555db48fe4b2c9007
#
_cell.length_a   1.000
_cell.length_b   1.000
_cell.length_c   1.000
_cell.angle_alpha   90.00
_cell.angle_beta   90.00
_cell.angle_gamma   90.00
#
_symmetry.space_group_name_H-M   'P 1'
#
loop_
_entity.id
_entity.type
_entity.pdbx_description
1 polymer ?
#
loop_
_entity_poly.entity_id
_entity_poly.type
_entity_poly.pdbx_seq_one_letter_code
_entity_poly.pdbx_strand_id
1 'polypeptide(L)'
;MLGVDDMNFISASYNMYHNSIDITTFDGYILRIDCNKEEKGLKTTAWTDHVLNAMAIDNPLEYARLYLNNEMQIFIDAEDNLDV
;
A
#
# COMPACT_ATOMS: atom_id res chain seq x y z
N MET A 1 4.16 -9.31 17.98
CA MET A 1 5.39 -8.67 17.55
C MET A 1 5.09 -7.38 16.80
N LEU A 2 5.89 -6.41 17.02
CA LEU A 2 5.72 -5.16 16.30
C LEU A 2 5.98 -5.35 14.82
N GLY A 3 5.17 -4.76 14.01
CA GLY A 3 5.43 -4.71 12.60
C GLY A 3 6.64 -3.83 12.34
N VAL A 4 7.38 -4.18 11.31
CA VAL A 4 8.53 -3.36 10.92
C VAL A 4 8.09 -1.95 10.54
N ASP A 5 6.86 -1.82 10.08
CA ASP A 5 6.31 -0.54 9.71
C ASP A 5 6.26 0.45 10.85
N ASP A 6 5.99 -0.03 12.07
CA ASP A 6 5.91 0.85 13.23
C ASP A 6 7.27 1.38 13.65
N MET A 7 8.33 0.68 13.29
CA MET A 7 9.66 0.98 13.78
C MET A 7 10.50 1.76 12.77
N ASN A 8 10.24 1.58 11.50
CA ASN A 8 11.18 1.99 10.47
C ASN A 8 10.75 3.19 9.68
N PHE A 9 9.48 3.58 9.78
CA PHE A 9 8.97 4.65 8.92
C PHE A 9 8.86 5.95 9.66
N ILE A 10 9.35 7.02 9.03
CA ILE A 10 9.06 8.38 9.44
C ILE A 10 7.81 8.85 8.72
N SER A 11 7.74 8.58 7.41
CA SER A 11 6.62 9.05 6.62
C SER A 11 6.47 8.23 5.37
N ALA A 12 5.28 8.31 4.78
CA ALA A 12 5.00 7.73 3.48
C ALA A 12 4.14 8.71 2.70
N SER A 13 4.40 8.86 1.41
CA SER A 13 3.63 9.75 0.57
C SER A 13 3.45 9.15 -0.81
N TYR A 14 2.34 9.51 -1.45
CA TYR A 14 2.06 9.06 -2.79
C TYR A 14 2.74 9.97 -3.80
N ASN A 15 3.43 9.36 -4.76
CA ASN A 15 4.07 10.08 -5.84
C ASN A 15 3.27 9.86 -7.12
N MET A 16 2.56 10.88 -7.57
CA MET A 16 1.67 10.75 -8.72
C MET A 16 2.43 10.59 -10.03
N TYR A 17 3.66 11.06 -10.09
CA TYR A 17 4.45 10.97 -11.33
C TYR A 17 4.90 9.55 -11.60
N HIS A 18 5.16 8.79 -10.55
CA HIS A 18 5.63 7.41 -10.68
C HIS A 18 4.56 6.39 -10.32
N ASN A 19 3.42 6.85 -9.83
CA ASN A 19 2.39 5.97 -9.27
C ASN A 19 3.01 5.04 -8.25
N SER A 20 3.62 5.63 -7.23
CA SER A 20 4.36 4.89 -6.22
C SER A 20 4.10 5.47 -4.84
N ILE A 21 4.41 4.66 -3.82
CA ILE A 21 4.46 5.14 -2.45
C ILE A 21 5.93 5.31 -2.09
N ASP A 22 6.31 6.52 -1.74
CA ASP A 22 7.68 6.82 -1.34
C ASP A 22 7.72 6.88 0.18
N ILE A 23 8.55 6.03 0.77
CA ILE A 23 8.64 5.84 2.21
C ILE A 23 9.99 6.35 2.67
N THR A 24 9.99 7.20 3.69
CA THR A 24 11.22 7.66 4.33
C THR A 24 11.40 6.90 5.63
N THR A 25 12.56 6.28 5.79
CA THR A 25 12.87 5.51 6.99
C THR A 25 13.66 6.35 7.98
N PHE A 26 13.78 5.85 9.21
CA PHE A 26 14.58 6.52 10.23
C PHE A 26 16.05 6.62 9.85
N ASP A 27 16.53 5.68 9.05
CA ASP A 27 17.93 5.66 8.63
C ASP A 27 18.22 6.66 7.51
N GLY A 28 17.19 7.34 7.02
CA GLY A 28 17.36 8.30 5.95
C GLY A 28 17.25 7.72 4.56
N TYR A 29 16.86 6.46 4.45
CA TYR A 29 16.64 5.84 3.15
C TYR A 29 15.26 6.17 2.63
N ILE A 30 15.15 6.20 1.32
CA ILE A 30 13.85 6.33 0.65
C ILE A 30 13.59 5.03 -0.08
N LEU A 31 12.49 4.38 0.28
CA LEU A 31 12.02 3.18 -0.39
C LEU A 31 10.83 3.55 -1.26
N ARG A 32 10.74 2.93 -2.42
CA ARG A 32 9.64 3.21 -3.33
C ARG A 32 8.89 1.93 -3.65
N ILE A 33 7.59 1.96 -3.39
CA ILE A 33 6.70 0.86 -3.74
C ILE A 33 6.03 1.24 -5.05
N ASP A 34 6.29 0.46 -6.10
CA ASP A 34 5.68 0.70 -7.40
C ASP A 34 4.27 0.11 -7.37
N CYS A 35 3.26 0.98 -7.34
CA CYS A 35 1.87 0.53 -7.24
C CYS A 35 1.46 -0.32 -8.43
N ASN A 36 1.93 0.03 -9.62
CA ASN A 36 1.59 -0.76 -10.80
C ASN A 36 2.12 -2.17 -10.71
N LYS A 37 3.36 -2.31 -10.27
CA LYS A 37 3.97 -3.62 -10.12
C LYS A 37 3.30 -4.44 -9.05
N GLU A 38 3.00 -3.80 -7.92
CA GLU A 38 2.39 -4.51 -6.82
C GLU A 38 1.00 -5.01 -7.22
N GLU A 39 0.22 -4.16 -7.85
CA GLU A 39 -1.17 -4.50 -8.15
C GLU A 39 -1.30 -5.48 -9.30
N LYS A 40 -0.29 -5.62 -10.12
CA LYS A 40 -0.30 -6.60 -11.20
C LYS A 40 -0.41 -8.03 -10.70
N GLY A 41 0.17 -8.31 -9.55
CA GLY A 41 0.15 -9.65 -8.98
C GLY A 41 -1.07 -9.95 -8.15
N LEU A 42 -1.97 -8.98 -8.00
CA LEU A 42 -3.13 -9.12 -7.14
C LEU A 42 -4.38 -9.41 -7.96
N LYS A 43 -5.30 -10.14 -7.34
CA LYS A 43 -6.61 -10.38 -7.95
C LYS A 43 -7.55 -9.29 -7.48
N THR A 44 -7.88 -8.38 -8.38
CA THR A 44 -8.68 -7.21 -8.05
C THR A 44 -9.92 -7.15 -8.91
N THR A 45 -10.91 -6.38 -8.42
CA THR A 45 -12.08 -5.99 -9.19
C THR A 45 -11.98 -4.50 -9.47
N ALA A 46 -12.90 -3.98 -10.28
CA ALA A 46 -12.93 -2.53 -10.51
C ALA A 46 -13.11 -1.77 -9.21
N TRP A 47 -13.91 -2.32 -8.29
CA TRP A 47 -14.13 -1.70 -6.98
C TRP A 47 -12.85 -1.67 -6.16
N THR A 48 -12.16 -2.80 -6.04
CA THR A 48 -10.95 -2.85 -5.23
C THR A 48 -9.79 -2.09 -5.86
N ASP A 49 -9.74 -2.00 -7.19
CA ASP A 49 -8.76 -1.12 -7.84
C ASP A 49 -8.98 0.32 -7.41
N HIS A 50 -10.24 0.73 -7.37
CA HIS A 50 -10.58 2.09 -6.93
C HIS A 50 -10.19 2.31 -5.47
N VAL A 51 -10.47 1.33 -4.61
CA VAL A 51 -10.13 1.40 -3.20
C VAL A 51 -8.63 1.52 -3.01
N LEU A 52 -7.85 0.74 -3.75
CA LEU A 52 -6.39 0.80 -3.64
C LEU A 52 -5.85 2.14 -4.10
N ASN A 53 -6.39 2.69 -5.18
CA ASN A 53 -5.98 4.00 -5.65
C ASN A 53 -6.27 5.08 -4.61
N ALA A 54 -7.46 5.04 -4.04
CA ALA A 54 -7.86 6.01 -3.03
C ALA A 54 -6.94 5.90 -1.81
N MET A 55 -6.64 4.67 -1.40
CA MET A 55 -5.76 4.45 -0.25
C MET A 55 -4.35 4.97 -0.53
N ALA A 56 -3.82 4.72 -1.72
CA ALA A 56 -2.48 5.18 -2.06
C ALA A 56 -2.38 6.69 -1.97
N ILE A 57 -3.41 7.38 -2.41
CA ILE A 57 -3.42 8.84 -2.44
C ILE A 57 -3.72 9.42 -1.06
N ASP A 58 -4.74 8.90 -0.40
CA ASP A 58 -5.25 9.49 0.84
C ASP A 58 -4.58 8.95 2.09
N ASN A 59 -4.11 7.70 2.05
CA ASN A 59 -3.53 7.06 3.21
C ASN A 59 -2.35 6.17 2.78
N PRO A 60 -1.29 6.79 2.25
CA PRO A 60 -0.17 6.01 1.71
C PRO A 60 0.53 5.14 2.75
N LEU A 61 0.51 5.55 4.02
CA LEU A 61 1.13 4.73 5.06
C LEU A 61 0.41 3.40 5.22
N GLU A 62 -0.91 3.40 5.14
CA GLU A 62 -1.68 2.17 5.24
C GLU A 62 -1.40 1.26 4.03
N TYR A 63 -1.31 1.85 2.85
CA TYR A 63 -0.95 1.09 1.65
C TYR A 63 0.41 0.40 1.85
N ALA A 64 1.37 1.16 2.36
CA ALA A 64 2.71 0.64 2.62
C ALA A 64 2.70 -0.49 3.65
N ARG A 65 1.89 -0.34 4.69
CA ARG A 65 1.79 -1.36 5.72
C ARG A 65 1.26 -2.67 5.17
N LEU A 66 0.20 -2.59 4.38
CA LEU A 66 -0.37 -3.77 3.75
C LEU A 66 0.64 -4.46 2.84
N TYR A 67 1.38 -3.67 2.08
CA TYR A 67 2.40 -4.20 1.20
C TYR A 67 3.50 -4.92 1.98
N LEU A 68 4.03 -4.27 3.00
CA LEU A 68 5.17 -4.82 3.74
C LEU A 68 4.79 -6.01 4.60
N ASN A 69 3.56 -6.06 5.07
CA ASN A 69 3.08 -7.20 5.84
C ASN A 69 2.53 -8.31 4.96
N ASN A 70 2.57 -8.12 3.64
CA ASN A 70 2.09 -9.11 2.68
C ASN A 70 0.60 -9.41 2.87
N GLU A 71 -0.16 -8.37 3.18
CA GLU A 71 -1.59 -8.49 3.49
C GLU A 71 -2.50 -7.86 2.44
N MET A 72 -1.94 -7.44 1.32
CA MET A 72 -2.69 -6.72 0.32
C MET A 72 -3.83 -7.57 -0.25
N GLN A 73 -3.56 -8.83 -0.56
CA GLN A 73 -4.59 -9.70 -1.11
C GLN A 73 -5.68 -10.00 -0.08
N ILE A 74 -5.28 -10.16 1.18
CA ILE A 74 -6.25 -10.39 2.26
C ILE A 74 -7.18 -9.20 2.40
N PHE A 75 -6.63 -7.99 2.31
CA PHE A 75 -7.43 -6.78 2.36
C PHE A 75 -8.41 -6.72 1.19
N ILE A 76 -7.94 -7.01 -0.02
CA ILE A 76 -8.77 -7.00 -1.22
C ILE A 76 -9.92 -8.00 -1.10
N ASP A 77 -9.60 -9.20 -0.64
CA ASP A 77 -10.62 -10.24 -0.48
C ASP A 77 -11.67 -9.83 0.54
N ALA A 78 -11.25 -9.17 1.60
CA ALA A 78 -12.19 -8.70 2.62
C ALA A 78 -13.11 -7.62 2.05
N GLU A 79 -12.58 -6.72 1.23
CA GLU A 79 -13.39 -5.68 0.61
C GLU A 79 -14.41 -6.26 -0.35
N ASP A 80 -14.01 -7.26 -1.12
CA ASP A 80 -14.94 -7.91 -2.05
C ASP A 80 -16.06 -8.62 -1.31
N ASN A 81 -15.75 -9.22 -0.16
CA ASN A 81 -16.74 -9.96 0.61
C ASN A 81 -17.78 -9.05 1.25
N LEU A 82 -17.46 -7.78 1.43
CA LEU A 82 -18.41 -6.85 2.04
C LEU A 82 -19.61 -6.57 1.15
N ASP A 83 -19.50 -6.86 -0.12
CA ASP A 83 -20.59 -6.66 -1.07
C ASP A 83 -21.60 -7.78 -1.11
N VAL A 84 -21.36 -8.83 -0.41
CA VAL A 84 -22.21 -10.03 -0.47
C VAL A 84 -23.45 -9.93 0.39
#